data_e5bdaecdd3639f211cbd5e9be33190c6
#
_entry.id   e5bdaecdd3639f211cbd5e9be33190c6
#
_cell.length_a   1.000
_cell.length_b   1.000
_cell.length_c   1.000
_cell.angle_alpha   90.00
_cell.angle_beta   90.00
_cell.angle_gamma   90.00
#
_symmetry.space_group_name_H-M   'P 1'
#
loop_
_entity.id
_entity.type
_entity.pdbx_description
1 polymer ?
#
loop_
_entity_poly.entity_id
_entity_poly.type
_entity_poly.pdbx_seq_one_letter_code
_entity_poly.pdbx_strand_id
1 'polypeptide(L)'
;MKRALVTGGSGGIGAAICRKLAAGGLHVIVHAGSRLAQAERLAAEIAAGGGSAQAVAFDVADRARTAAALGELLAGGPVQVVVNNAGIHDDAVLPAMKPAQWARVIDVSLNGFYNVTQPLLAPMMATRWGRVISITSVAALTGNRGQANYAAAKAGLHGATKSLAIELASRGITVNAVAPGIIATAMSGDAFPKERIDQLVPMKRAGTPEEVAALVGFLASEEAGYISGQVISVNGGMI
;
A
#
# COMPACT_ATOMS: atom_id res chain seq x y z
N MET A 1 7.16 19.73 -7.90
CA MET A 1 6.03 18.89 -7.40
C MET A 1 6.63 17.63 -6.80
N LYS A 2 6.21 17.24 -5.58
CA LYS A 2 6.64 15.97 -4.98
C LYS A 2 6.01 14.79 -5.73
N ARG A 3 6.71 13.65 -5.78
CA ARG A 3 6.28 12.47 -6.53
C ARG A 3 5.90 11.35 -5.57
N ALA A 4 4.79 10.66 -5.87
CA ALA A 4 4.26 9.55 -5.09
C ALA A 4 4.16 8.28 -5.95
N LEU A 5 4.71 7.16 -5.50
CA LEU A 5 4.52 5.84 -6.09
C LEU A 5 3.50 5.06 -5.27
N VAL A 6 2.46 4.54 -5.91
CA VAL A 6 1.47 3.67 -5.28
C VAL A 6 1.51 2.30 -5.94
N THR A 7 2.06 1.30 -5.26
CA THR A 7 2.06 -0.07 -5.79
C THR A 7 0.66 -0.68 -5.73
N GLY A 8 0.26 -1.42 -6.77
CA GLY A 8 -1.12 -1.88 -6.89
C GLY A 8 -2.14 -0.74 -6.99
N GLY A 9 -1.70 0.41 -7.51
CA GLY A 9 -2.48 1.65 -7.60
C GLY A 9 -3.64 1.60 -8.58
N SER A 10 -3.72 0.58 -9.43
CA SER A 10 -4.71 0.53 -10.53
C SER A 10 -6.12 0.10 -10.11
N GLY A 11 -6.36 -0.31 -8.86
CA GLY A 11 -7.68 -0.78 -8.45
C GLY A 11 -7.93 -0.73 -6.95
N GLY A 12 -9.18 -0.86 -6.55
CA GLY A 12 -9.60 -0.91 -5.15
C GLY A 12 -9.05 0.25 -4.31
N ILE A 13 -8.49 -0.08 -3.16
CA ILE A 13 -7.88 0.87 -2.23
C ILE A 13 -6.78 1.70 -2.93
N GLY A 14 -5.94 1.05 -3.75
CA GLY A 14 -4.84 1.74 -4.44
C GLY A 14 -5.31 2.87 -5.36
N ALA A 15 -6.42 2.68 -6.07
CA ALA A 15 -6.97 3.71 -6.96
C ALA A 15 -7.52 4.92 -6.18
N ALA A 16 -8.21 4.67 -5.06
CA ALA A 16 -8.65 5.74 -4.17
C ALA A 16 -7.46 6.52 -3.58
N ILE A 17 -6.39 5.82 -3.20
CA ILE A 17 -5.15 6.45 -2.73
C ILE A 17 -4.53 7.31 -3.83
N CYS A 18 -4.43 6.82 -5.07
CA CYS A 18 -3.90 7.60 -6.19
C CYS A 18 -4.67 8.91 -6.39
N ARG A 19 -6.01 8.84 -6.43
CA ARG A 19 -6.86 10.03 -6.54
C ARG A 19 -6.65 11.00 -5.38
N LYS A 20 -6.61 10.50 -4.16
CA LYS A 20 -6.41 11.32 -2.96
C LYS A 20 -5.07 12.04 -2.96
N LEU A 21 -3.99 11.36 -3.33
CA LEU A 21 -2.64 11.94 -3.39
C LEU A 21 -2.53 12.97 -4.53
N ALA A 22 -3.14 12.71 -5.68
CA ALA A 22 -3.18 13.65 -6.80
C ALA A 22 -3.97 14.92 -6.43
N ALA A 23 -5.11 14.79 -5.78
CA ALA A 23 -5.89 15.92 -5.25
C ALA A 23 -5.10 16.72 -4.18
N GLY A 24 -4.15 16.09 -3.50
CA GLY A 24 -3.19 16.75 -2.59
C GLY A 24 -2.01 17.41 -3.31
N GLY A 25 -2.00 17.50 -4.63
CA GLY A 25 -0.97 18.18 -5.42
C GLY A 25 0.31 17.38 -5.67
N LEU A 26 0.27 16.06 -5.49
CA LEU A 26 1.41 15.20 -5.81
C LEU A 26 1.35 14.72 -7.28
N HIS A 27 2.51 14.52 -7.90
CA HIS A 27 2.58 13.74 -9.14
C HIS A 27 2.52 12.24 -8.79
N VAL A 28 1.48 11.54 -9.22
CA VAL A 28 1.22 10.16 -8.82
C VAL A 28 1.68 9.17 -9.88
N ILE A 29 2.54 8.25 -9.49
CA ILE A 29 2.97 7.11 -10.30
C ILE A 29 2.05 5.95 -9.94
N VAL A 30 1.11 5.65 -10.83
CA VAL A 30 0.12 4.58 -10.69
C VAL A 30 0.76 3.28 -11.14
N HIS A 31 1.12 2.41 -10.20
CA HIS A 31 1.72 1.13 -10.54
C HIS A 31 0.68 0.01 -10.65
N ALA A 32 0.86 -0.87 -11.64
CA ALA A 32 0.18 -2.15 -11.80
C ALA A 32 1.18 -3.30 -11.93
N GLY A 33 0.84 -4.51 -11.46
CA GLY A 33 1.68 -5.69 -11.66
C GLY A 33 1.73 -6.12 -13.13
N SER A 34 0.55 -6.31 -13.75
CA SER A 34 0.41 -6.76 -15.14
C SER A 34 -0.62 -5.97 -15.94
N ARG A 35 -1.52 -5.25 -15.28
CA ARG A 35 -2.66 -4.57 -15.91
C ARG A 35 -2.34 -3.10 -16.22
N LEU A 36 -1.31 -2.85 -17.06
CA LEU A 36 -0.87 -1.49 -17.41
C LEU A 36 -2.02 -0.61 -17.91
N ALA A 37 -2.84 -1.11 -18.82
CA ALA A 37 -3.98 -0.36 -19.38
C ALA A 37 -4.97 0.15 -18.31
N GLN A 38 -5.09 -0.54 -17.17
CA GLN A 38 -5.92 -0.06 -16.07
C GLN A 38 -5.25 1.09 -15.30
N ALA A 39 -3.93 1.04 -15.15
CA ALA A 39 -3.16 2.12 -14.55
C ALA A 39 -3.16 3.37 -15.44
N GLU A 40 -3.03 3.18 -16.76
CA GLU A 40 -3.10 4.27 -17.76
C GLU A 40 -4.46 4.97 -17.75
N ARG A 41 -5.56 4.20 -17.70
CA ARG A 41 -6.90 4.78 -17.58
C ARG A 41 -7.05 5.64 -16.33
N LEU A 42 -6.56 5.16 -15.19
CA LEU A 42 -6.61 5.93 -13.95
C LEU A 42 -5.71 7.18 -14.02
N ALA A 43 -4.53 7.07 -14.60
CA ALA A 43 -3.65 8.22 -14.78
C ALA A 43 -4.29 9.29 -15.69
N ALA A 44 -4.95 8.87 -16.78
CA ALA A 44 -5.70 9.76 -17.66
C ALA A 44 -6.91 10.40 -16.97
N GLU A 45 -7.64 9.65 -16.14
CA GLU A 45 -8.74 10.17 -15.31
C GLU A 45 -8.24 11.26 -14.35
N ILE A 46 -7.13 11.01 -13.65
CA ILE A 46 -6.51 11.97 -12.73
C ILE A 46 -6.09 13.24 -13.48
N ALA A 47 -5.48 13.09 -14.66
CA ALA A 47 -5.06 14.22 -15.48
C ALA A 47 -6.25 15.04 -15.99
N ALA A 48 -7.33 14.40 -16.43
CA ALA A 48 -8.57 15.05 -16.83
C ALA A 48 -9.24 15.84 -15.69
N GLY A 49 -9.04 15.38 -14.45
CA GLY A 49 -9.46 16.09 -13.23
C GLY A 49 -8.52 17.21 -12.78
N GLY A 50 -7.52 17.57 -13.57
CA GLY A 50 -6.53 18.64 -13.25
C GLY A 50 -5.39 18.18 -12.35
N GLY A 51 -5.28 16.90 -12.05
CA GLY A 51 -4.16 16.32 -11.32
C GLY A 51 -2.97 15.96 -12.22
N SER A 52 -1.94 15.35 -11.63
CA SER A 52 -0.76 14.89 -12.37
C SER A 52 -0.49 13.43 -12.07
N ALA A 53 -0.47 12.58 -13.10
CA ALA A 53 -0.18 11.17 -12.94
C ALA A 53 0.48 10.56 -14.17
N GLN A 54 1.20 9.44 -13.93
CA GLN A 54 1.71 8.55 -14.97
C GLN A 54 1.49 7.09 -14.55
N ALA A 55 1.47 6.18 -15.51
CA ALA A 55 1.34 4.76 -15.26
C ALA A 55 2.68 4.03 -15.40
N VAL A 56 2.86 2.94 -14.63
CA VAL A 56 3.99 2.03 -14.79
C VAL A 56 3.54 0.60 -14.45
N ALA A 57 4.15 -0.40 -15.09
CA ALA A 57 3.88 -1.80 -14.78
C ALA A 57 5.16 -2.59 -14.58
N PHE A 58 5.25 -3.31 -13.48
CA PHE A 58 6.27 -4.33 -13.19
C PHE A 58 5.78 -5.27 -12.09
N ASP A 59 6.34 -6.46 -12.00
CA ASP A 59 6.03 -7.36 -10.88
C ASP A 59 6.93 -7.01 -9.68
N VAL A 60 6.32 -6.57 -8.57
CA VAL A 60 7.06 -6.21 -7.36
C VAL A 60 7.83 -7.39 -6.74
N ALA A 61 7.43 -8.63 -7.03
CA ALA A 61 8.14 -9.83 -6.63
C ALA A 61 9.42 -10.06 -7.44
N ASP A 62 9.52 -9.55 -8.66
CA ASP A 62 10.73 -9.60 -9.49
C ASP A 62 11.65 -8.42 -9.14
N ARG A 63 12.67 -8.71 -8.35
CA ARG A 63 13.64 -7.69 -7.89
C ARG A 63 14.37 -6.99 -9.05
N ALA A 64 14.76 -7.74 -10.08
CA ALA A 64 15.54 -7.16 -11.18
C ALA A 64 14.68 -6.22 -12.02
N ARG A 65 13.46 -6.64 -12.39
CA ARG A 65 12.50 -5.79 -13.11
C ARG A 65 12.07 -4.59 -12.28
N THR A 66 11.82 -4.77 -10.99
CA THR A 66 11.51 -3.65 -10.08
C THR A 66 12.64 -2.63 -10.06
N ALA A 67 13.89 -3.07 -9.88
CA ALA A 67 15.05 -2.18 -9.85
C ALA A 67 15.24 -1.40 -11.17
N ALA A 68 15.06 -2.06 -12.32
CA ALA A 68 15.13 -1.42 -13.63
C ALA A 68 14.05 -0.34 -13.81
N ALA A 69 12.78 -0.68 -13.53
CA ALA A 69 11.67 0.26 -13.65
C ALA A 69 11.80 1.46 -12.69
N LEU A 70 12.27 1.22 -11.46
CA LEU A 70 12.52 2.30 -10.50
C LEU A 70 13.69 3.18 -10.94
N GLY A 71 14.74 2.62 -11.56
CA GLY A 71 15.84 3.37 -12.14
C GLY A 71 15.37 4.37 -13.21
N GLU A 72 14.49 3.92 -14.12
CA GLU A 72 13.86 4.77 -15.13
C GLU A 72 13.00 5.88 -14.48
N LEU A 73 12.23 5.54 -13.47
CA LEU A 73 11.41 6.52 -12.74
C LEU A 73 12.27 7.57 -12.03
N LEU A 74 13.39 7.18 -11.45
CA LEU A 74 14.32 8.08 -10.75
C LEU A 74 15.05 9.03 -11.68
N ALA A 75 15.18 8.75 -12.98
CA ALA A 75 15.67 9.69 -13.96
C ALA A 75 14.82 10.98 -14.05
N GLY A 76 13.53 10.88 -13.75
CA GLY A 76 12.61 12.01 -13.62
C GLY A 76 12.63 12.71 -12.24
N GLY A 77 13.55 12.34 -11.35
CA GLY A 77 13.70 12.90 -10.01
C GLY A 77 13.28 11.93 -8.90
N PRO A 78 13.50 12.31 -7.63
CA PRO A 78 13.23 11.47 -6.48
C PRO A 78 11.72 11.17 -6.32
N VAL A 79 11.41 9.99 -5.80
CA VAL A 79 10.06 9.62 -5.32
C VAL A 79 10.06 9.86 -3.81
N GLN A 80 9.26 10.80 -3.36
CA GLN A 80 9.25 11.23 -1.96
C GLN A 80 8.14 10.59 -1.13
N VAL A 81 7.09 10.06 -1.78
CA VAL A 81 6.02 9.30 -1.11
C VAL A 81 5.97 7.91 -1.73
N VAL A 82 6.08 6.88 -0.90
CA VAL A 82 5.95 5.48 -1.32
C VAL A 82 4.79 4.86 -0.56
N VAL A 83 3.77 4.40 -1.30
CA VAL A 83 2.66 3.62 -0.74
C VAL A 83 2.77 2.18 -1.19
N ASN A 84 3.20 1.31 -0.28
CA ASN A 84 3.28 -0.13 -0.48
C ASN A 84 1.89 -0.73 -0.28
N ASN A 85 1.10 -0.75 -1.35
CA ASN A 85 -0.28 -1.26 -1.34
C ASN A 85 -0.42 -2.58 -2.12
N ALA A 86 0.51 -2.92 -3.02
CA ALA A 86 0.48 -4.19 -3.73
C ALA A 86 0.39 -5.36 -2.74
N GLY A 87 -0.52 -6.26 -3.00
CA GLY A 87 -0.75 -7.44 -2.17
C GLY A 87 -1.74 -8.38 -2.84
N ILE A 88 -1.60 -9.65 -2.53
CA ILE A 88 -2.51 -10.73 -2.95
C ILE A 88 -2.82 -11.59 -1.75
N HIS A 89 -3.90 -12.32 -1.80
CA HIS A 89 -4.18 -13.42 -0.90
C HIS A 89 -4.31 -14.73 -1.70
N ASP A 90 -3.97 -15.83 -1.08
CA ASP A 90 -4.15 -17.19 -1.61
C ASP A 90 -4.41 -18.08 -0.41
N ASP A 91 -5.69 -18.20 -0.05
CA ASP A 91 -6.14 -18.66 1.24
C ASP A 91 -6.23 -20.19 1.29
N ALA A 92 -5.64 -20.78 2.31
CA ALA A 92 -5.77 -22.19 2.67
C ALA A 92 -5.47 -22.38 4.16
N VAL A 93 -6.12 -23.34 4.82
CA VAL A 93 -5.69 -23.74 6.17
C VAL A 93 -4.27 -24.33 6.10
N LEU A 94 -3.42 -24.02 7.08
CA LEU A 94 -1.98 -24.30 6.99
C LEU A 94 -1.66 -25.77 6.65
N PRO A 95 -2.36 -26.80 7.19
CA PRO A 95 -2.10 -28.20 6.81
C PRO A 95 -2.36 -28.51 5.33
N ALA A 96 -3.18 -27.73 4.63
CA ALA A 96 -3.50 -27.90 3.21
C ALA A 96 -2.84 -26.83 2.30
N MET A 97 -2.15 -25.86 2.88
CA MET A 97 -1.49 -24.78 2.13
C MET A 97 -0.30 -25.31 1.35
N LYS A 98 -0.29 -25.07 0.04
CA LYS A 98 0.85 -25.45 -0.81
C LYS A 98 2.00 -24.49 -0.63
N PRO A 99 3.28 -24.94 -0.74
CA PRO A 99 4.45 -24.08 -0.67
C PRO A 99 4.38 -22.87 -1.62
N ALA A 100 3.84 -23.03 -2.83
CA ALA A 100 3.68 -21.96 -3.79
C ALA A 100 2.69 -20.88 -3.34
N GLN A 101 1.61 -21.24 -2.64
CA GLN A 101 0.64 -20.29 -2.08
C GLN A 101 1.30 -19.44 -0.98
N TRP A 102 2.09 -20.08 -0.13
CA TRP A 102 2.89 -19.39 0.89
C TRP A 102 3.88 -18.42 0.25
N ALA A 103 4.78 -18.93 -0.61
CA ALA A 103 5.85 -18.16 -1.21
C ALA A 103 5.32 -16.95 -1.99
N ARG A 104 4.30 -17.14 -2.85
CA ARG A 104 3.75 -16.08 -3.67
C ARG A 104 3.17 -14.91 -2.85
N VAL A 105 2.48 -15.19 -1.76
CA VAL A 105 1.90 -14.15 -0.89
C VAL A 105 3.01 -13.38 -0.17
N ILE A 106 4.03 -14.09 0.34
CA ILE A 106 5.22 -13.46 0.96
C ILE A 106 5.97 -12.62 -0.07
N ASP A 107 6.21 -13.14 -1.27
CA ASP A 107 7.00 -12.46 -2.31
C ASP A 107 6.35 -11.16 -2.76
N VAL A 108 5.04 -11.15 -3.00
CA VAL A 108 4.35 -9.93 -3.41
C VAL A 108 4.21 -8.93 -2.27
N SER A 109 3.81 -9.39 -1.07
CA SER A 109 3.39 -8.48 0.00
C SER A 109 4.55 -8.01 0.90
N LEU A 110 5.56 -8.87 1.14
CA LEU A 110 6.69 -8.57 2.03
C LEU A 110 7.99 -8.33 1.26
N ASN A 111 8.40 -9.25 0.38
CA ASN A 111 9.59 -9.04 -0.44
C ASN A 111 9.39 -7.89 -1.44
N GLY A 112 8.17 -7.72 -1.98
CA GLY A 112 7.80 -6.59 -2.83
C GLY A 112 7.95 -5.23 -2.13
N PHE A 113 7.62 -5.14 -0.85
CA PHE A 113 7.90 -3.94 -0.05
C PHE A 113 9.41 -3.61 -0.07
N TYR A 114 10.27 -4.58 0.20
CA TYR A 114 11.72 -4.40 0.17
C TYR A 114 12.22 -4.00 -1.22
N ASN A 115 11.81 -4.74 -2.26
CA ASN A 115 12.22 -4.49 -3.63
C ASN A 115 11.88 -3.08 -4.12
N VAL A 116 10.74 -2.55 -3.70
CA VAL A 116 10.28 -1.20 -4.09
C VAL A 116 10.86 -0.13 -3.20
N THR A 117 10.87 -0.32 -1.89
CA THR A 117 11.22 0.76 -0.95
C THR A 117 12.71 1.02 -0.92
N GLN A 118 13.53 -0.03 -0.85
CA GLN A 118 14.98 0.08 -0.65
C GLN A 118 15.69 0.95 -1.72
N PRO A 119 15.42 0.79 -3.03
CA PRO A 119 16.08 1.63 -4.04
C PRO A 119 15.67 3.10 -4.00
N LEU A 120 14.49 3.41 -3.46
CA LEU A 120 13.96 4.77 -3.38
C LEU A 120 14.46 5.55 -2.16
N LEU A 121 15.03 4.86 -1.14
CA LEU A 121 15.42 5.52 0.11
C LEU A 121 16.57 6.50 -0.06
N ALA A 122 17.64 6.15 -0.79
CA ALA A 122 18.80 7.02 -0.93
C ALA A 122 18.44 8.37 -1.60
N PRO A 123 17.73 8.40 -2.75
CA PRO A 123 17.22 9.64 -3.32
C PRO A 123 16.25 10.41 -2.41
N MET A 124 15.39 9.70 -1.67
CA MET A 124 14.46 10.30 -0.72
C MET A 124 15.20 10.96 0.45
N MET A 125 16.21 10.30 1.01
CA MET A 125 17.07 10.84 2.09
C MET A 125 17.82 12.09 1.65
N ALA A 126 18.23 12.17 0.39
CA ALA A 126 18.90 13.36 -0.16
C ALA A 126 17.99 14.60 -0.16
N THR A 127 16.67 14.41 -0.29
CA THR A 127 15.70 15.52 -0.20
C THR A 127 15.37 15.93 1.24
N ARG A 128 15.80 15.17 2.24
CA ARG A 128 15.50 15.34 3.66
C ARG A 128 13.99 15.46 3.94
N TRP A 129 13.19 14.84 3.12
CA TRP A 129 11.73 14.74 3.26
C TRP A 129 11.22 13.47 2.59
N GLY A 130 10.39 12.73 3.28
CA GLY A 130 9.77 11.54 2.70
C GLY A 130 8.66 10.94 3.55
N ARG A 131 7.86 10.09 2.89
CA ARG A 131 6.76 9.34 3.50
C ARG A 131 6.76 7.91 2.96
N VAL A 132 6.90 6.93 3.82
CA VAL A 132 6.75 5.51 3.50
C VAL A 132 5.51 5.00 4.23
N ILE A 133 4.51 4.55 3.48
CA ILE A 133 3.22 4.11 4.02
C ILE A 133 2.94 2.70 3.50
N SER A 134 2.75 1.74 4.40
CA SER A 134 2.42 0.35 4.04
C SER A 134 0.96 0.04 4.32
N ILE A 135 0.25 -0.47 3.32
CA ILE A 135 -1.11 -0.99 3.51
C ILE A 135 -1.02 -2.43 4.00
N THR A 136 -1.35 -2.61 5.26
CA THR A 136 -1.34 -3.91 5.94
C THR A 136 -2.76 -4.49 5.99
N SER A 137 -3.21 -5.03 7.12
CA SER A 137 -4.56 -5.58 7.27
C SER A 137 -4.87 -5.79 8.75
N VAL A 138 -6.15 -5.76 9.10
CA VAL A 138 -6.62 -6.27 10.40
C VAL A 138 -6.18 -7.71 10.64
N ALA A 139 -6.11 -8.54 9.58
CA ALA A 139 -5.62 -9.92 9.68
C ALA A 139 -4.16 -10.03 10.18
N ALA A 140 -3.36 -8.98 10.05
CA ALA A 140 -2.01 -8.92 10.60
C ALA A 140 -1.99 -8.65 12.12
N LEU A 141 -3.10 -8.22 12.69
CA LEU A 141 -3.26 -7.89 14.11
C LEU A 141 -3.99 -8.99 14.87
N THR A 142 -5.05 -9.56 14.27
CA THR A 142 -5.90 -10.56 14.91
C THR A 142 -5.67 -11.99 14.44
N GLY A 143 -4.98 -12.17 13.29
CA GLY A 143 -5.03 -13.40 12.52
C GLY A 143 -6.35 -13.55 11.78
N ASN A 144 -6.38 -14.47 10.81
CA ASN A 144 -7.59 -14.91 10.14
C ASN A 144 -7.42 -16.37 9.70
N ARG A 145 -8.45 -17.21 9.93
CA ARG A 145 -8.41 -18.62 9.54
C ARG A 145 -8.18 -18.75 8.03
N GLY A 146 -7.21 -19.56 7.64
CA GLY A 146 -6.84 -19.78 6.23
C GLY A 146 -5.87 -18.76 5.66
N GLN A 147 -5.46 -17.76 6.41
CA GLN A 147 -4.59 -16.67 5.95
C GLN A 147 -3.25 -16.60 6.69
N ALA A 148 -2.69 -17.73 7.10
CA ALA A 148 -1.40 -17.74 7.80
C ALA A 148 -0.28 -17.06 7.00
N ASN A 149 -0.20 -17.30 5.68
CA ASN A 149 0.72 -16.63 4.75
C ASN A 149 0.48 -15.12 4.66
N TYR A 150 -0.77 -14.71 4.47
CA TYR A 150 -1.16 -13.31 4.34
C TYR A 150 -0.95 -12.53 5.65
N ALA A 151 -1.40 -13.10 6.78
CA ALA A 151 -1.21 -12.51 8.09
C ALA A 151 0.28 -12.36 8.42
N ALA A 152 1.11 -13.39 8.15
CA ALA A 152 2.55 -13.32 8.35
C ALA A 152 3.21 -12.23 7.48
N ALA A 153 2.86 -12.15 6.18
CA ALA A 153 3.39 -11.13 5.28
C ALA A 153 3.02 -9.71 5.75
N LYS A 154 1.74 -9.49 6.08
CA LYS A 154 1.24 -8.18 6.49
C LYS A 154 1.73 -7.79 7.90
N ALA A 155 1.90 -8.74 8.82
CA ALA A 155 2.50 -8.50 10.14
C ALA A 155 4.01 -8.20 10.04
N GLY A 156 4.74 -8.82 9.11
CA GLY A 156 6.13 -8.49 8.83
C GLY A 156 6.34 -7.02 8.47
N LEU A 157 5.38 -6.40 7.78
CA LEU A 157 5.41 -4.97 7.48
C LEU A 157 5.31 -4.10 8.74
N HIS A 158 4.68 -4.56 9.83
CA HIS A 158 4.66 -3.81 11.10
C HIS A 158 6.05 -3.70 11.72
N GLY A 159 6.81 -4.82 11.72
CA GLY A 159 8.20 -4.83 12.17
C GLY A 159 9.09 -3.91 11.31
N ALA A 160 8.98 -4.06 9.97
CA ALA A 160 9.70 -3.20 9.02
C ALA A 160 9.37 -1.71 9.21
N THR A 161 8.09 -1.37 9.40
CA THR A 161 7.64 0.00 9.66
C THR A 161 8.34 0.60 10.89
N LYS A 162 8.38 -0.14 11.99
CA LYS A 162 8.99 0.34 13.25
C LYS A 162 10.51 0.53 13.12
N SER A 163 11.21 -0.44 12.50
CA SER A 163 12.66 -0.35 12.29
C SER A 163 13.04 0.82 11.38
N LEU A 164 12.38 0.93 10.22
CA LEU A 164 12.66 2.02 9.28
C LEU A 164 12.30 3.39 9.83
N ALA A 165 11.27 3.50 10.69
CA ALA A 165 10.93 4.75 11.35
C ALA A 165 12.10 5.28 12.19
N ILE A 166 12.78 4.40 12.92
CA ILE A 166 13.97 4.74 13.72
C ILE A 166 15.14 5.15 12.82
N GLU A 167 15.41 4.35 11.77
CA GLU A 167 16.53 4.57 10.87
C GLU A 167 16.43 5.88 10.09
N LEU A 168 15.20 6.28 9.72
CA LEU A 168 14.97 7.37 8.77
C LEU A 168 14.50 8.68 9.42
N ALA A 169 14.16 8.68 10.71
CA ALA A 169 13.63 9.84 11.41
C ALA A 169 14.53 11.07 11.30
N SER A 170 15.85 10.92 11.50
CA SER A 170 16.83 12.02 11.39
C SER A 170 16.98 12.58 9.98
N ARG A 171 16.36 11.92 8.98
CA ARG A 171 16.37 12.34 7.57
C ARG A 171 15.08 13.05 7.15
N GLY A 172 14.17 13.33 8.10
CA GLY A 172 12.87 13.95 7.80
C GLY A 172 11.89 13.01 7.09
N ILE A 173 12.07 11.70 7.22
CA ILE A 173 11.22 10.68 6.60
C ILE A 173 10.39 10.02 7.70
N THR A 174 9.07 9.97 7.52
CA THR A 174 8.19 9.19 8.38
C THR A 174 7.82 7.86 7.73
N VAL A 175 7.66 6.83 8.55
CA VAL A 175 7.33 5.48 8.10
C VAL A 175 6.16 4.97 8.93
N ASN A 176 5.01 4.69 8.29
CA ASN A 176 3.79 4.26 8.97
C ASN A 176 3.10 3.13 8.21
N ALA A 177 2.25 2.40 8.90
CA ALA A 177 1.39 1.37 8.36
C ALA A 177 -0.09 1.73 8.59
N VAL A 178 -0.92 1.45 7.60
CA VAL A 178 -2.37 1.51 7.70
C VAL A 178 -2.91 0.10 7.66
N ALA A 179 -3.75 -0.28 8.62
CA ALA A 179 -4.33 -1.62 8.74
C ALA A 179 -5.85 -1.56 8.49
N PRO A 180 -6.29 -1.73 7.22
CA PRO A 180 -7.71 -1.77 6.90
C PRO A 180 -8.39 -3.01 7.49
N GLY A 181 -9.66 -2.86 7.87
CA GLY A 181 -10.58 -3.95 8.14
C GLY A 181 -11.24 -4.47 6.86
N ILE A 182 -12.55 -4.74 6.93
CA ILE A 182 -13.36 -5.14 5.77
C ILE A 182 -13.67 -3.87 4.95
N ILE A 183 -13.12 -3.79 3.74
CA ILE A 183 -13.30 -2.65 2.82
C ILE A 183 -14.04 -3.13 1.58
N ALA A 184 -15.08 -2.41 1.17
CA ALA A 184 -15.87 -2.72 -0.02
C ALA A 184 -15.03 -2.49 -1.29
N THR A 185 -14.52 -3.56 -1.86
CA THR A 185 -13.73 -3.57 -3.10
C THR A 185 -14.13 -4.74 -3.97
N ALA A 186 -13.74 -4.75 -5.23
CA ALA A 186 -13.93 -5.93 -6.09
C ALA A 186 -13.19 -7.17 -5.56
N MET A 187 -12.17 -7.01 -4.73
CA MET A 187 -11.43 -8.11 -4.11
C MET A 187 -12.20 -8.73 -2.92
N SER A 188 -12.93 -7.92 -2.16
CA SER A 188 -13.78 -8.42 -1.07
C SER A 188 -15.09 -9.01 -1.59
N GLY A 189 -15.59 -8.57 -2.76
CA GLY A 189 -16.74 -9.11 -3.47
C GLY A 189 -17.88 -9.57 -2.55
N ASP A 190 -18.45 -10.72 -2.86
CA ASP A 190 -19.49 -11.39 -2.06
C ASP A 190 -18.93 -12.19 -0.86
N ALA A 191 -17.61 -12.10 -0.59
CA ALA A 191 -16.96 -12.85 0.50
C ALA A 191 -17.46 -12.45 1.89
N PHE A 192 -18.04 -11.24 2.02
CA PHE A 192 -18.59 -10.72 3.27
C PHE A 192 -20.05 -10.27 3.08
N PRO A 193 -21.02 -11.20 3.20
CA PRO A 193 -22.44 -10.83 3.20
C PRO A 193 -22.76 -9.91 4.37
N LYS A 194 -23.84 -9.13 4.24
CA LYS A 194 -24.22 -8.08 5.21
C LYS A 194 -24.28 -8.61 6.64
N GLU A 195 -24.86 -9.79 6.84
CA GLU A 195 -25.01 -10.42 8.14
C GLU A 195 -23.65 -10.70 8.80
N ARG A 196 -22.66 -11.07 8.02
CA ARG A 196 -21.29 -11.31 8.50
C ARG A 196 -20.60 -9.99 8.87
N ILE A 197 -20.81 -8.95 8.09
CA ILE A 197 -20.30 -7.60 8.40
C ILE A 197 -20.93 -7.09 9.70
N ASP A 198 -22.25 -7.24 9.86
CA ASP A 198 -22.98 -6.81 11.06
C ASP A 198 -22.51 -7.55 12.34
N GLN A 199 -21.99 -8.78 12.20
CA GLN A 199 -21.40 -9.54 13.31
C GLN A 199 -19.97 -9.11 13.65
N LEU A 200 -19.15 -8.82 12.62
CA LEU A 200 -17.71 -8.59 12.77
C LEU A 200 -17.34 -7.11 12.98
N VAL A 201 -18.11 -6.19 12.40
CA VAL A 201 -17.80 -4.76 12.42
C VAL A 201 -18.76 -4.02 13.34
N PRO A 202 -18.29 -3.41 14.43
CA PRO A 202 -19.14 -2.63 15.34
C PRO A 202 -19.91 -1.51 14.62
N MET A 203 -19.32 -0.86 13.63
CA MET A 203 -20.01 0.17 12.80
C MET A 203 -21.05 -0.41 11.82
N LYS A 204 -21.27 -1.74 11.78
CA LYS A 204 -22.31 -2.44 10.99
C LYS A 204 -22.25 -2.17 9.48
N ARG A 205 -21.10 -1.84 8.96
CA ARG A 205 -20.84 -1.67 7.52
C ARG A 205 -19.38 -1.98 7.17
N ALA A 206 -19.15 -2.31 5.92
CA ALA A 206 -17.80 -2.25 5.37
C ALA A 206 -17.31 -0.79 5.30
N GLY A 207 -16.02 -0.59 5.42
CA GLY A 207 -15.40 0.69 5.07
C GLY A 207 -15.32 0.86 3.55
N THR A 208 -15.03 2.08 3.10
CA THR A 208 -14.80 2.37 1.68
C THR A 208 -13.31 2.54 1.39
N PRO A 209 -12.87 2.35 0.13
CA PRO A 209 -11.50 2.68 -0.27
C PRO A 209 -11.10 4.12 0.05
N GLU A 210 -12.04 5.06 -0.03
CA GLU A 210 -11.85 6.48 0.24
C GLU A 210 -11.55 6.74 1.73
N GLU A 211 -12.15 5.97 2.65
CA GLU A 211 -11.86 6.08 4.08
C GLU A 211 -10.40 5.66 4.39
N VAL A 212 -9.90 4.64 3.72
CA VAL A 212 -8.48 4.25 3.80
C VAL A 212 -7.59 5.33 3.16
N ALA A 213 -7.97 5.81 1.97
CA ALA A 213 -7.23 6.83 1.24
C ALA A 213 -7.16 8.16 2.00
N ALA A 214 -8.18 8.52 2.78
CA ALA A 214 -8.18 9.72 3.61
C ALA A 214 -7.05 9.70 4.64
N LEU A 215 -6.86 8.57 5.36
CA LEU A 215 -5.76 8.42 6.29
C LEU A 215 -4.40 8.41 5.59
N VAL A 216 -4.27 7.71 4.45
CA VAL A 216 -3.04 7.70 3.65
C VAL A 216 -2.68 9.11 3.18
N GLY A 217 -3.65 9.89 2.71
CA GLY A 217 -3.47 11.28 2.30
C GLY A 217 -2.98 12.18 3.45
N PHE A 218 -3.53 12.01 4.65
CA PHE A 218 -3.06 12.69 5.84
C PHE A 218 -1.62 12.28 6.20
N LEU A 219 -1.31 10.98 6.24
CA LEU A 219 0.04 10.50 6.53
C LEU A 219 1.08 10.91 5.47
N ALA A 220 0.65 11.18 4.25
CA ALA A 220 1.50 11.69 3.17
C ALA A 220 1.71 13.21 3.23
N SER A 221 1.00 13.94 4.07
CA SER A 221 1.05 15.40 4.17
C SER A 221 2.19 15.91 5.08
N GLU A 222 2.34 17.23 5.14
CA GLU A 222 3.23 17.90 6.10
C GLU A 222 2.71 17.80 7.54
N GLU A 223 1.39 17.76 7.71
CA GLU A 223 0.72 17.74 9.02
C GLU A 223 1.06 16.48 9.83
N ALA A 224 1.35 15.36 9.15
CA ALA A 224 1.77 14.10 9.76
C ALA A 224 3.30 14.01 10.01
N GLY A 225 4.01 15.12 9.94
CA GLY A 225 5.48 15.14 10.02
C GLY A 225 6.10 14.63 11.32
N TYR A 226 5.31 14.48 12.39
CA TYR A 226 5.77 13.93 13.68
C TYR A 226 5.14 12.56 14.01
N ILE A 227 4.42 11.96 13.05
CA ILE A 227 3.82 10.62 13.18
C ILE A 227 4.71 9.64 12.43
N SER A 228 5.41 8.76 13.16
CA SER A 228 6.30 7.75 12.59
C SER A 228 6.29 6.47 13.44
N GLY A 229 6.49 5.32 12.81
CA GLY A 229 6.51 4.01 13.46
C GLY A 229 5.14 3.47 13.87
N GLN A 230 4.05 4.09 13.41
CA GLN A 230 2.70 3.74 13.82
C GLN A 230 2.05 2.72 12.89
N VAL A 231 1.19 1.88 13.48
CA VAL A 231 0.25 1.01 12.79
C VAL A 231 -1.16 1.50 13.13
N ILE A 232 -1.84 2.11 12.16
CA ILE A 232 -3.12 2.77 12.40
C ILE A 232 -4.24 1.99 11.69
N SER A 233 -5.22 1.54 12.46
CA SER A 233 -6.35 0.77 11.96
C SER A 233 -7.43 1.67 11.34
N VAL A 234 -8.02 1.20 10.22
CA VAL A 234 -9.22 1.75 9.59
C VAL A 234 -10.20 0.59 9.43
N ASN A 235 -10.95 0.26 10.49
CA ASN A 235 -11.63 -1.02 10.58
C ASN A 235 -13.04 -0.98 11.23
N GLY A 236 -13.60 0.20 11.46
CA GLY A 236 -14.94 0.34 12.03
C GLY A 236 -15.09 -0.19 13.46
N GLY A 237 -13.97 -0.20 14.23
CA GLY A 237 -13.95 -0.64 15.62
C GLY A 237 -13.82 -2.15 15.81
N MET A 238 -13.33 -2.90 14.81
CA MET A 238 -13.15 -4.36 14.92
C MET A 238 -12.14 -4.74 16.01
N ILE A 239 -11.13 -3.90 16.25
CA ILE A 239 -10.09 -4.05 17.25
C ILE A 239 -9.65 -2.68 17.76
#